data_1155f6b68c28d5fe8bc7cca935a6bd2d
#
_entry.id   1155f6b68c28d5fe8bc7cca935a6bd2d
#
_cell.length_a   1.000
_cell.length_b   1.000
_cell.length_c   1.000
_cell.angle_alpha   90.00
_cell.angle_beta   90.00
_cell.angle_gamma   90.00
#
_symmetry.space_group_name_H-M   'P 1'
#
loop_
_entity.id
_entity.type
_entity.pdbx_description
1 polymer ?
#
loop_
_entity_poly.entity_id
_entity_poly.type
_entity_poly.pdbx_seq_one_letter_code
_entity_poly.pdbx_strand_id
1 'polypeptide(L)'
;MGAKFVALATAILAGLSICTAQAAEPKHGGILHIYHRETPPSLSIHEEATFSVNAPAMGLFNNLVIYDQHIPQNSLDTIRPELADNWAWDKGNTALTFKLHQGVKWHDGQPFTSKDVKCTFDLIQGKGPDKFRKNPRKDLFSNISDVTTNGDFEVTLHLKRPQPSLLAMLASGYTPIYSCHVPAAQMRTHPIGTGPFKFVEFKQNESIKLEKNPDYWKKGMPYLDGIEYTIISNRATAVLAFVAGKIDMTFPTEMTAALEKDIKSQDPTAICEIAPINVNTNLIVNREQPPFDNIELRRAMALALDRKSMIDIIFQGQGDVGGTLLPPPEGVWGMPPEMLRTIPGYGDVKKDREQARAIMTKLGYSADKPLKIKVSTRNIATYRDPAVVLIDQLKSIYIDAELDPVESSQWFAKVARKDYSVGLNLTGNGIDDPDQAFYENYACGSERNYTHYCNKELEALFDEQSVETDVEKRKKMVWEIDKKLQEDVARPILMHARSG
;
A
#
# COMPACT_ATOMS: atom_id res chain seq x y z
N MET A 1 48.82 -40.12 -65.46
CA MET A 1 48.73 -38.64 -65.45
C MET A 1 47.68 -38.30 -64.41
N GLY A 2 48.10 -37.96 -63.22
CA GLY A 2 47.21 -37.67 -62.10
C GLY A 2 47.30 -36.20 -61.68
N ALA A 3 46.19 -35.52 -61.65
CA ALA A 3 46.08 -34.19 -61.17
C ALA A 3 45.51 -34.18 -59.70
N LYS A 4 46.30 -33.75 -58.75
CA LYS A 4 45.89 -33.59 -57.36
C LYS A 4 45.23 -32.25 -57.23
N PHE A 5 43.97 -32.19 -56.78
CA PHE A 5 43.32 -30.99 -56.31
C PHE A 5 43.61 -30.83 -54.83
N VAL A 6 44.23 -29.69 -54.48
CA VAL A 6 44.38 -29.26 -53.11
C VAL A 6 43.21 -28.27 -52.78
N ALA A 7 42.34 -28.69 -51.87
CA ALA A 7 41.26 -27.81 -51.33
C ALA A 7 41.79 -26.99 -50.20
N LEU A 8 41.78 -25.67 -50.37
CA LEU A 8 42.11 -24.69 -49.32
C LEU A 8 40.87 -24.38 -48.51
N ALA A 9 40.80 -24.85 -47.28
CA ALA A 9 39.73 -24.53 -46.34
C ALA A 9 40.06 -23.22 -45.61
N THR A 10 39.36 -22.14 -45.97
CA THR A 10 39.45 -20.85 -45.31
C THR A 10 38.48 -20.85 -44.10
N ALA A 11 38.99 -20.97 -42.88
CA ALA A 11 38.21 -20.83 -41.66
C ALA A 11 37.93 -19.36 -41.39
N ILE A 12 36.68 -18.94 -41.52
CA ILE A 12 36.20 -17.62 -41.09
C ILE A 12 35.91 -17.72 -39.61
N LEU A 13 36.78 -17.19 -38.74
CA LEU A 13 36.49 -16.90 -37.35
C LEU A 13 35.56 -15.68 -37.30
N ALA A 14 34.27 -15.90 -37.16
CA ALA A 14 33.33 -14.85 -36.78
C ALA A 14 33.53 -14.55 -35.26
N GLY A 15 34.23 -13.48 -34.96
CA GLY A 15 34.34 -12.95 -33.60
C GLY A 15 32.97 -12.47 -33.13
N LEU A 16 32.29 -13.22 -32.25
CA LEU A 16 31.18 -12.71 -31.46
C LEU A 16 31.73 -11.68 -30.48
N SER A 17 31.62 -10.42 -30.85
CA SER A 17 31.74 -9.31 -29.87
C SER A 17 30.54 -9.37 -28.95
N ILE A 18 30.71 -9.98 -27.78
CA ILE A 18 29.76 -9.87 -26.69
C ILE A 18 29.86 -8.41 -26.22
N CYS A 19 28.94 -7.55 -26.72
CA CYS A 19 28.69 -6.26 -26.09
C CYS A 19 28.10 -6.55 -24.70
N THR A 20 28.95 -6.61 -23.69
CA THR A 20 28.50 -6.46 -22.32
C THR A 20 27.94 -5.04 -22.20
N ALA A 21 26.63 -4.91 -22.13
CA ALA A 21 26.01 -3.66 -21.73
C ALA A 21 26.54 -3.34 -20.33
N GLN A 22 27.55 -2.48 -20.26
CA GLN A 22 28.07 -1.96 -19.02
C GLN A 22 27.00 -1.02 -18.49
N ALA A 23 26.35 -1.37 -17.39
CA ALA A 23 25.43 -0.46 -16.72
C ALA A 23 26.14 0.87 -16.50
N ALA A 24 25.53 1.96 -16.92
CA ALA A 24 26.12 3.28 -16.75
C ALA A 24 26.37 3.52 -15.26
N GLU A 25 27.58 4.01 -14.94
CA GLU A 25 27.91 4.40 -13.56
C GLU A 25 26.87 5.41 -13.04
N PRO A 26 26.36 5.24 -11.79
CA PRO A 26 25.40 6.16 -11.21
C PRO A 26 25.92 7.60 -11.21
N LYS A 27 25.09 8.55 -11.62
CA LYS A 27 25.44 9.97 -11.53
C LYS A 27 25.34 10.44 -10.09
N HIS A 28 26.35 11.21 -9.67
CA HIS A 28 26.38 11.83 -8.35
C HIS A 28 25.97 13.29 -8.40
N GLY A 29 25.28 13.74 -7.34
CA GLY A 29 24.83 15.13 -7.21
C GLY A 29 23.44 15.39 -7.78
N GLY A 30 22.99 16.63 -7.60
CA GLY A 30 21.68 17.10 -8.04
C GLY A 30 20.56 16.81 -7.05
N ILE A 31 19.46 17.53 -7.24
CA ILE A 31 18.23 17.39 -6.45
C ILE A 31 17.19 16.73 -7.35
N LEU A 32 16.52 15.69 -6.84
CA LEU A 32 15.41 15.06 -7.52
C LEU A 32 14.11 15.79 -7.17
N HIS A 33 13.44 16.35 -8.17
CA HIS A 33 12.17 17.03 -8.02
C HIS A 33 11.00 16.07 -8.28
N ILE A 34 10.21 15.81 -7.24
CA ILE A 34 9.07 14.89 -7.32
C ILE A 34 7.78 15.68 -7.12
N TYR A 35 6.77 15.42 -7.95
CA TYR A 35 5.42 15.88 -7.69
C TYR A 35 4.83 15.12 -6.49
N HIS A 36 4.22 15.86 -5.54
CA HIS A 36 3.42 15.29 -4.46
C HIS A 36 1.96 15.77 -4.56
N ARG A 37 1.03 14.82 -4.57
CA ARG A 37 -0.38 15.07 -4.89
C ARG A 37 -1.20 15.84 -3.84
N GLU A 38 -0.70 15.96 -2.61
CA GLU A 38 -1.41 16.55 -1.48
C GLU A 38 -0.47 16.88 -0.33
N THR A 39 -0.93 17.68 0.61
CA THR A 39 -0.23 17.87 1.88
C THR A 39 -0.43 16.64 2.77
N PRO A 40 0.63 15.90 3.15
CA PRO A 40 0.50 14.83 4.13
C PRO A 40 0.10 15.39 5.51
N PRO A 41 -0.70 14.64 6.29
CA PRO A 41 -1.15 15.12 7.61
C PRO A 41 -0.01 15.23 8.64
N SER A 42 1.08 14.52 8.44
CA SER A 42 2.32 14.56 9.21
C SER A 42 3.42 13.79 8.47
N LEU A 43 4.63 13.66 9.04
CA LEU A 43 5.72 12.84 8.53
C LEU A 43 5.95 11.55 9.36
N SER A 44 5.08 11.27 10.32
CA SER A 44 5.18 10.07 11.18
C SER A 44 4.60 8.84 10.49
N ILE A 45 5.45 7.97 9.95
CA ILE A 45 5.04 6.75 9.21
C ILE A 45 4.17 5.83 10.09
N HIS A 46 4.53 5.65 11.37
CA HIS A 46 3.78 4.76 12.26
C HIS A 46 2.38 5.30 12.61
N GLU A 47 2.20 6.61 12.61
CA GLU A 47 0.90 7.21 12.97
C GLU A 47 -0.04 7.37 11.79
N GLU A 48 0.45 7.26 10.55
CA GLU A 48 -0.38 7.54 9.38
C GLU A 48 -0.57 6.29 8.51
N ALA A 49 -1.77 6.17 7.93
CA ALA A 49 -2.14 5.01 7.12
C ALA A 49 -1.99 5.25 5.60
N THR A 50 -1.47 6.40 5.21
CA THR A 50 -1.45 6.83 3.80
C THR A 50 -0.06 6.76 3.18
N PHE A 51 0.00 6.34 1.92
CA PHE A 51 1.21 6.36 1.11
C PHE A 51 1.75 7.79 0.90
N SER A 52 0.90 8.81 0.98
CA SER A 52 1.32 10.22 0.90
C SER A 52 2.25 10.65 2.05
N VAL A 53 2.24 9.94 3.18
CA VAL A 53 3.24 10.11 4.26
C VAL A 53 4.44 9.20 4.03
N ASN A 54 4.18 7.94 3.67
CA ASN A 54 5.22 6.94 3.52
C ASN A 54 6.23 7.33 2.42
N ALA A 55 5.75 7.73 1.23
CA ALA A 55 6.62 8.02 0.09
C ALA A 55 7.70 9.08 0.38
N PRO A 56 7.40 10.28 0.91
CA PRO A 56 8.43 11.25 1.23
C PRO A 56 9.25 10.90 2.47
N ALA A 57 8.69 10.17 3.43
CA ALA A 57 9.34 9.88 4.69
C ALA A 57 10.26 8.63 4.64
N MET A 58 10.04 7.70 3.70
CA MET A 58 10.87 6.48 3.58
C MET A 58 12.37 6.78 3.44
N GLY A 59 12.74 7.83 2.71
CA GLY A 59 14.14 8.23 2.54
C GLY A 59 14.84 8.67 3.83
N LEU A 60 14.09 8.94 4.91
CA LEU A 60 14.62 9.37 6.19
C LEU A 60 15.00 8.21 7.11
N PHE A 61 14.45 7.02 6.87
CA PHE A 61 14.54 5.89 7.79
C PHE A 61 15.15 4.65 7.15
N ASN A 62 15.48 3.68 7.98
CA ASN A 62 15.74 2.30 7.58
C ASN A 62 14.89 1.34 8.42
N ASN A 63 14.64 0.16 7.87
CA ASN A 63 13.99 -0.97 8.51
C ASN A 63 15.03 -1.97 9.03
N LEU A 64 14.63 -3.02 9.75
CA LEU A 64 15.52 -4.14 10.07
C LEU A 64 15.96 -4.88 8.82
N VAL A 65 15.02 -5.12 7.92
CA VAL A 65 15.18 -5.79 6.62
C VAL A 65 14.38 -5.02 5.57
N ILE A 66 14.73 -5.17 4.30
CA ILE A 66 14.06 -4.44 3.21
C ILE A 66 13.84 -5.38 2.03
N TYR A 67 12.80 -5.15 1.23
CA TYR A 67 12.69 -5.79 -0.07
C TYR A 67 13.74 -5.25 -1.04
N ASP A 68 14.28 -6.12 -1.90
CA ASP A 68 15.17 -5.70 -2.98
C ASP A 68 14.44 -4.75 -3.91
N GLN A 69 14.85 -3.48 -3.91
CA GLN A 69 14.19 -2.41 -4.66
C GLN A 69 14.38 -2.51 -6.18
N HIS A 70 15.22 -3.43 -6.66
CA HIS A 70 15.42 -3.71 -8.09
C HIS A 70 14.51 -4.82 -8.62
N ILE A 71 13.75 -5.47 -7.74
CA ILE A 71 12.81 -6.55 -8.10
C ILE A 71 11.39 -6.02 -7.98
N PRO A 72 10.63 -5.94 -9.08
CA PRO A 72 9.29 -5.34 -9.07
C PRO A 72 8.28 -6.05 -8.16
N GLN A 73 8.37 -7.39 -8.03
CA GLN A 73 7.45 -8.17 -7.22
C GLN A 73 8.08 -8.56 -5.88
N ASN A 74 7.49 -8.10 -4.79
CA ASN A 74 7.92 -8.43 -3.45
C ASN A 74 7.60 -9.89 -3.10
N SER A 75 8.56 -10.57 -2.46
CA SER A 75 8.39 -11.91 -1.91
C SER A 75 9.35 -12.12 -0.74
N LEU A 76 9.20 -13.20 0.02
CA LEU A 76 10.16 -13.55 1.08
C LEU A 76 11.59 -13.72 0.55
N ASP A 77 11.74 -14.22 -0.69
CA ASP A 77 13.03 -14.46 -1.33
C ASP A 77 13.72 -13.15 -1.77
N THR A 78 12.97 -12.06 -1.87
CA THR A 78 13.49 -10.75 -2.24
C THR A 78 13.87 -9.88 -1.04
N ILE A 79 13.71 -10.38 0.19
CA ILE A 79 14.11 -9.66 1.40
C ILE A 79 15.63 -9.66 1.55
N ARG A 80 16.17 -8.51 1.88
CA ARG A 80 17.60 -8.23 2.01
C ARG A 80 17.92 -7.64 3.39
N PRO A 81 19.17 -7.81 3.86
CA PRO A 81 19.69 -7.10 5.03
C PRO A 81 19.54 -5.58 4.91
N GLU A 82 19.22 -4.92 6.04
CA GLU A 82 19.19 -3.47 6.16
C GLU A 82 19.86 -3.06 7.49
N LEU A 83 19.13 -2.62 8.54
CA LEU A 83 19.71 -2.38 9.87
C LEU A 83 20.14 -3.69 10.57
N ALA A 84 19.66 -4.83 10.10
CA ALA A 84 20.13 -6.14 10.52
C ALA A 84 20.97 -6.77 9.40
N ASP A 85 22.17 -7.26 9.75
CA ASP A 85 23.04 -7.98 8.82
C ASP A 85 22.53 -9.41 8.51
N ASN A 86 21.88 -10.04 9.49
CA ASN A 86 21.27 -11.36 9.35
C ASN A 86 20.20 -11.59 10.41
N TRP A 87 19.43 -12.66 10.22
CA TRP A 87 18.37 -13.07 11.14
C TRP A 87 18.21 -14.58 11.14
N ALA A 88 17.63 -15.09 12.22
CA ALA A 88 17.34 -16.53 12.36
C ALA A 88 16.09 -16.76 13.20
N TRP A 89 15.28 -17.73 12.77
CA TRP A 89 14.19 -18.27 13.56
C TRP A 89 14.67 -19.34 14.53
N ASP A 90 14.03 -19.41 15.67
CA ASP A 90 14.15 -20.58 16.55
C ASP A 90 13.46 -21.83 15.94
N LYS A 91 13.65 -23.00 16.57
CA LYS A 91 13.04 -24.24 16.08
C LYS A 91 11.51 -24.25 16.10
N GLY A 92 10.90 -23.40 16.94
CA GLY A 92 9.45 -23.28 17.08
C GLY A 92 8.83 -22.24 16.18
N ASN A 93 9.62 -21.47 15.43
CA ASN A 93 9.20 -20.30 14.67
C ASN A 93 8.43 -19.27 15.53
N THR A 94 8.78 -19.17 16.80
CA THR A 94 8.19 -18.25 17.77
C THR A 94 9.16 -17.21 18.32
N ALA A 95 10.43 -17.26 17.90
CA ALA A 95 11.43 -16.25 18.20
C ALA A 95 12.25 -15.95 16.95
N LEU A 96 12.30 -14.67 16.57
CA LEU A 96 13.07 -14.17 15.43
C LEU A 96 14.18 -13.26 15.95
N THR A 97 15.43 -13.72 15.86
CA THR A 97 16.62 -13.00 16.33
C THR A 97 17.32 -12.30 15.18
N PHE A 98 17.64 -11.02 15.36
CA PHE A 98 18.41 -10.20 14.44
C PHE A 98 19.77 -9.84 15.00
N LYS A 99 20.80 -9.90 14.16
CA LYS A 99 22.12 -9.30 14.40
C LYS A 99 22.17 -7.97 13.70
N LEU A 100 22.36 -6.89 14.46
CA LEU A 100 22.28 -5.53 13.95
C LEU A 100 23.59 -5.05 13.38
N HIS A 101 23.51 -4.23 12.33
CA HIS A 101 24.65 -3.59 11.69
C HIS A 101 25.31 -2.60 12.67
N GLN A 102 26.63 -2.71 12.81
CA GLN A 102 27.39 -1.86 13.72
C GLN A 102 27.81 -0.54 13.06
N GLY A 103 27.91 0.53 13.85
CA GLY A 103 28.38 1.83 13.40
C GLY A 103 27.32 2.71 12.74
N VAL A 104 26.06 2.28 12.68
CA VAL A 104 24.95 3.10 12.23
C VAL A 104 24.71 4.24 13.21
N LYS A 105 24.46 5.46 12.68
CA LYS A 105 24.14 6.64 13.47
C LYS A 105 22.78 7.20 13.04
N TRP A 106 22.08 7.74 14.00
CA TRP A 106 20.93 8.60 13.76
C TRP A 106 21.37 9.92 13.11
N HIS A 107 20.46 10.63 12.47
CA HIS A 107 20.76 11.91 11.80
C HIS A 107 21.35 12.98 12.73
N ASP A 108 21.14 12.86 14.03
CA ASP A 108 21.71 13.74 15.08
C ASP A 108 23.05 13.23 15.64
N GLY A 109 23.59 12.15 15.07
CA GLY A 109 24.89 11.59 15.43
C GLY A 109 24.87 10.57 16.56
N GLN A 110 23.75 10.34 17.24
CA GLN A 110 23.60 9.30 18.26
C GLN A 110 23.74 7.90 17.66
N PRO A 111 24.31 6.91 18.36
CA PRO A 111 24.44 5.55 17.86
C PRO A 111 23.08 4.84 17.82
N PHE A 112 22.85 4.06 16.75
CA PHE A 112 21.77 3.11 16.67
C PHE A 112 22.13 1.82 17.41
N THR A 113 21.19 1.29 18.21
CA THR A 113 21.36 0.07 18.98
C THR A 113 20.10 -0.78 19.05
N SER A 114 20.19 -1.98 19.61
CA SER A 114 19.07 -2.89 19.87
C SER A 114 17.95 -2.26 20.73
N LYS A 115 18.30 -1.26 21.55
CA LYS A 115 17.33 -0.52 22.37
C LYS A 115 16.32 0.24 21.50
N ASP A 116 16.77 0.79 20.38
CA ASP A 116 15.89 1.53 19.46
C ASP A 116 14.86 0.60 18.80
N VAL A 117 15.28 -0.61 18.45
CA VAL A 117 14.37 -1.66 17.96
C VAL A 117 13.32 -2.00 19.00
N LYS A 118 13.77 -2.28 20.24
CA LYS A 118 12.84 -2.56 21.34
C LYS A 118 11.89 -1.39 21.58
N CYS A 119 12.38 -0.16 21.64
CA CYS A 119 11.55 1.03 21.82
C CYS A 119 10.49 1.17 20.71
N THR A 120 10.87 0.90 19.46
CA THR A 120 9.94 0.98 18.33
C THR A 120 8.77 0.02 18.54
N PHE A 121 9.04 -1.24 18.88
CA PHE A 121 7.96 -2.22 19.08
C PHE A 121 7.18 -1.98 20.38
N ASP A 122 7.83 -1.52 21.44
CA ASP A 122 7.13 -1.11 22.67
C ASP A 122 6.17 0.07 22.38
N LEU A 123 6.59 1.02 21.52
CA LEU A 123 5.77 2.14 21.09
C LEU A 123 4.59 1.67 20.22
N ILE A 124 4.83 0.78 19.23
CA ILE A 124 3.77 0.18 18.40
C ILE A 124 2.75 -0.59 19.26
N GLN A 125 3.21 -1.31 20.28
CA GLN A 125 2.34 -2.04 21.20
C GLN A 125 1.69 -1.16 22.28
N GLY A 126 2.10 0.10 22.40
CA GLY A 126 1.62 1.02 23.43
C GLY A 126 2.11 0.69 24.84
N LYS A 127 3.25 0.00 24.97
CA LYS A 127 3.84 -0.44 26.28
C LYS A 127 4.71 0.62 26.93
N GLY A 128 5.31 1.54 26.17
CA GLY A 128 6.20 2.57 26.65
C GLY A 128 5.50 3.78 27.29
N PRO A 129 6.28 4.73 27.89
CA PRO A 129 5.75 6.00 28.39
C PRO A 129 5.30 6.93 27.27
N ASP A 130 5.95 6.90 26.12
CA ASP A 130 5.57 7.64 24.92
C ASP A 130 4.51 6.84 24.14
N LYS A 131 3.67 7.54 23.38
CA LYS A 131 2.57 6.92 22.64
C LYS A 131 2.32 7.62 21.31
N PHE A 132 1.95 6.83 20.31
CA PHE A 132 1.41 7.37 19.09
C PHE A 132 0.04 8.02 19.33
N ARG A 133 -0.22 9.12 18.64
CA ARG A 133 -1.54 9.77 18.59
C ARG A 133 -2.60 8.85 17.98
N LYS A 134 -2.19 8.07 16.97
CA LYS A 134 -2.95 7.01 16.30
C LYS A 134 -1.99 5.85 16.05
N ASN A 135 -2.52 4.65 15.97
CA ASN A 135 -1.68 3.47 15.75
C ASN A 135 -2.37 2.47 14.81
N PRO A 136 -2.45 2.80 13.52
CA PRO A 136 -3.21 2.02 12.53
C PRO A 136 -2.69 0.60 12.30
N ARG A 137 -1.47 0.27 12.81
CA ARG A 137 -0.83 -1.04 12.63
C ARG A 137 -0.65 -1.84 13.91
N LYS A 138 -1.23 -1.37 15.03
CA LYS A 138 -1.11 -2.04 16.32
C LYS A 138 -1.51 -3.51 16.24
N ASP A 139 -2.65 -3.78 15.61
CA ASP A 139 -3.21 -5.15 15.56
C ASP A 139 -2.36 -6.09 14.70
N LEU A 140 -1.71 -5.57 13.66
CA LEU A 140 -0.79 -6.32 12.81
C LEU A 140 0.39 -6.93 13.59
N PHE A 141 0.88 -6.21 14.62
CA PHE A 141 1.98 -6.65 15.48
C PHE A 141 1.52 -7.19 16.85
N SER A 142 0.23 -7.45 17.00
CA SER A 142 -0.34 -7.96 18.27
C SER A 142 0.16 -9.35 18.67
N ASN A 143 0.68 -10.11 17.72
CA ASN A 143 1.30 -11.42 17.95
C ASN A 143 2.68 -11.35 18.62
N ILE A 144 3.37 -10.20 18.55
CA ILE A 144 4.64 -10.02 19.29
C ILE A 144 4.32 -9.93 20.78
N SER A 145 4.80 -10.92 21.55
CA SER A 145 4.60 -10.97 23.00
C SER A 145 5.61 -10.09 23.75
N ASP A 146 6.88 -10.13 23.32
CA ASP A 146 7.98 -9.38 23.91
C ASP A 146 9.10 -9.11 22.90
N VAL A 147 9.96 -8.14 23.21
CA VAL A 147 11.19 -7.83 22.49
C VAL A 147 12.34 -7.77 23.48
N THR A 148 13.29 -8.66 23.33
CA THR A 148 14.48 -8.75 24.21
C THR A 148 15.75 -8.34 23.47
N THR A 149 16.70 -7.77 24.20
CA THR A 149 18.00 -7.35 23.68
C THR A 149 19.12 -8.13 24.35
N ASN A 150 20.18 -8.45 23.59
CA ASN A 150 21.39 -9.05 24.11
C ASN A 150 22.59 -8.19 23.69
N GLY A 151 23.02 -7.28 24.57
CA GLY A 151 23.95 -6.20 24.24
C GLY A 151 23.36 -5.21 23.25
N ASP A 152 24.22 -4.42 22.62
CA ASP A 152 23.80 -3.32 21.75
C ASP A 152 23.43 -3.76 20.32
N PHE A 153 23.79 -4.98 19.90
CA PHE A 153 23.70 -5.39 18.49
C PHE A 153 22.96 -6.72 18.26
N GLU A 154 22.14 -7.13 19.22
CA GLU A 154 21.27 -8.29 19.05
C GLU A 154 19.89 -8.03 19.64
N VAL A 155 18.85 -8.34 18.89
CA VAL A 155 17.46 -8.21 19.33
C VAL A 155 16.66 -9.43 18.91
N THR A 156 15.76 -9.90 19.78
CA THR A 156 14.85 -11.01 19.50
C THR A 156 13.40 -10.57 19.66
N LEU A 157 12.60 -10.77 18.61
CA LEU A 157 11.15 -10.63 18.65
C LEU A 157 10.55 -11.98 19.06
N HIS A 158 9.84 -12.03 20.18
CA HIS A 158 9.16 -13.23 20.67
C HIS A 158 7.68 -13.17 20.27
N LEU A 159 7.15 -14.26 19.74
CA LEU A 159 5.78 -14.36 19.26
C LEU A 159 4.94 -15.27 20.16
N LYS A 160 3.65 -15.02 20.24
CA LYS A 160 2.66 -15.88 20.91
C LYS A 160 2.44 -17.19 20.15
N ARG A 161 2.55 -17.14 18.82
CA ARG A 161 2.39 -18.25 17.87
C ARG A 161 3.25 -18.01 16.62
N PRO A 162 3.59 -19.04 15.83
CA PRO A 162 4.29 -18.84 14.56
C PRO A 162 3.55 -17.85 13.65
N GLN A 163 4.30 -17.02 12.93
CA GLN A 163 3.76 -16.07 11.96
C GLN A 163 4.72 -15.88 10.78
N PRO A 164 4.61 -16.71 9.73
CA PRO A 164 5.49 -16.65 8.56
C PRO A 164 5.54 -15.27 7.88
N SER A 165 4.46 -14.51 7.91
CA SER A 165 4.36 -13.17 7.34
C SER A 165 5.17 -12.09 8.08
N LEU A 166 5.63 -12.33 9.31
CA LEU A 166 6.30 -11.31 10.12
C LEU A 166 7.51 -10.69 9.42
N LEU A 167 8.34 -11.51 8.77
CA LEU A 167 9.53 -11.01 8.08
C LEU A 167 9.14 -10.08 6.91
N ALA A 168 8.09 -10.41 6.16
CA ALA A 168 7.54 -9.57 5.12
C ALA A 168 7.02 -8.23 5.66
N MET A 169 6.34 -8.26 6.82
CA MET A 169 5.86 -7.06 7.50
C MET A 169 7.01 -6.14 7.92
N LEU A 170 8.12 -6.71 8.41
CA LEU A 170 9.32 -5.97 8.82
C LEU A 170 10.07 -5.35 7.64
N ALA A 171 9.93 -5.92 6.43
CA ALA A 171 10.49 -5.37 5.20
C ALA A 171 9.63 -4.28 4.56
N SER A 172 8.40 -4.12 5.02
CA SER A 172 7.48 -3.09 4.49
C SER A 172 7.95 -1.69 4.84
N GLY A 173 7.85 -0.75 3.90
CA GLY A 173 8.14 0.67 4.13
C GLY A 173 7.31 1.33 5.24
N TYR A 174 6.36 0.63 5.82
CA TYR A 174 5.58 1.07 6.97
C TYR A 174 6.12 0.62 8.33
N THR A 175 7.29 -0.04 8.37
CA THR A 175 7.87 -0.56 9.61
C THR A 175 9.31 -0.04 9.82
N PRO A 176 9.55 1.28 9.71
CA PRO A 176 10.86 1.86 10.00
C PRO A 176 11.17 1.75 11.50
N ILE A 177 12.45 1.70 11.82
CA ILE A 177 12.89 1.80 13.20
C ILE A 177 12.96 3.27 13.61
N TYR A 178 12.37 3.59 14.77
CA TYR A 178 12.42 4.91 15.41
C TYR A 178 13.43 4.92 16.55
N SER A 179 14.02 6.07 16.81
CA SER A 179 14.97 6.22 17.91
C SER A 179 14.27 6.29 19.26
N CYS A 180 14.91 5.71 20.30
CA CYS A 180 14.44 5.81 21.67
C CYS A 180 14.50 7.21 22.26
N HIS A 181 15.44 8.03 21.80
CA HIS A 181 15.71 9.34 22.41
C HIS A 181 14.92 10.47 21.78
N VAL A 182 14.18 10.20 20.67
CA VAL A 182 13.33 11.18 20.01
C VAL A 182 11.86 10.87 20.30
N PRO A 183 11.11 11.80 20.91
CA PRO A 183 9.68 11.60 21.18
C PRO A 183 8.88 11.33 19.88
N ALA A 184 7.91 10.41 19.92
CA ALA A 184 7.04 10.10 18.78
C ALA A 184 6.35 11.35 18.20
N ALA A 185 6.02 12.31 19.05
CA ALA A 185 5.42 13.58 18.64
C ALA A 185 6.32 14.39 17.68
N GLN A 186 7.63 14.36 17.87
CA GLN A 186 8.59 15.08 17.02
C GLN A 186 8.65 14.49 15.61
N MET A 187 8.45 13.16 15.45
CA MET A 187 8.44 12.48 14.16
C MET A 187 7.38 13.04 13.19
N ARG A 188 6.37 13.74 13.70
CA ARG A 188 5.32 14.34 12.87
C ARG A 188 5.80 15.53 12.06
N THR A 189 6.76 16.30 12.57
CA THR A 189 7.19 17.58 12.02
C THR A 189 8.70 17.68 11.75
N HIS A 190 9.51 17.00 12.54
CA HIS A 190 10.97 17.01 12.47
C HIS A 190 11.50 15.59 12.69
N PRO A 191 11.24 14.67 11.75
CA PRO A 191 11.66 13.28 11.88
C PRO A 191 13.18 13.14 11.87
N ILE A 192 13.69 12.27 12.74
CA ILE A 192 15.09 11.86 12.81
C ILE A 192 15.15 10.36 12.55
N GLY A 193 15.89 9.95 11.53
CA GLY A 193 16.07 8.57 11.12
C GLY A 193 17.54 8.18 10.98
N THR A 194 17.75 7.01 10.39
CA THR A 194 19.08 6.48 10.03
C THR A 194 19.29 6.45 8.51
N GLY A 195 18.31 6.96 7.76
CA GLY A 195 18.22 6.85 6.32
C GLY A 195 19.23 7.69 5.52
N PRO A 196 19.21 7.50 4.18
CA PRO A 196 20.13 8.17 3.28
C PRO A 196 19.93 9.70 3.18
N PHE A 197 18.75 10.19 3.53
CA PHE A 197 18.46 11.62 3.53
C PHE A 197 18.05 12.10 4.91
N LYS A 198 18.34 13.38 5.19
CA LYS A 198 17.93 14.11 6.39
C LYS A 198 16.78 15.04 6.08
N PHE A 199 15.90 15.23 7.04
CA PHE A 199 14.80 16.20 6.96
C PHE A 199 15.35 17.63 7.01
N VAL A 200 14.88 18.47 6.07
CA VAL A 200 15.18 19.91 6.03
C VAL A 200 13.96 20.72 6.38
N GLU A 201 12.85 20.53 5.62
CA GLU A 201 11.70 21.41 5.70
C GLU A 201 10.43 20.70 5.26
N PHE A 202 9.32 21.02 5.93
CA PHE A 202 7.96 20.69 5.48
C PHE A 202 7.10 21.95 5.56
N LYS A 203 6.78 22.49 4.40
CA LYS A 203 5.82 23.59 4.25
C LYS A 203 4.51 23.04 3.70
N GLN A 204 3.46 23.18 4.50
CA GLN A 204 2.11 22.73 4.10
C GLN A 204 1.66 23.41 2.81
N ASN A 205 1.10 22.62 1.89
CA ASN A 205 0.62 23.03 0.56
C ASN A 205 1.71 23.61 -0.38
N GLU A 206 2.99 23.44 -0.03
CA GLU A 206 4.11 23.93 -0.82
C GLU A 206 5.13 22.84 -1.11
N SER A 207 5.86 22.35 -0.09
CA SER A 207 6.97 21.43 -0.34
C SER A 207 7.39 20.60 0.88
N ILE A 208 8.09 19.48 0.59
CA ILE A 208 8.88 18.72 1.55
C ILE A 208 10.30 18.63 0.99
N LYS A 209 11.32 19.01 1.78
CA LYS A 209 12.72 19.00 1.35
C LYS A 209 13.57 18.09 2.21
N LEU A 210 14.35 17.28 1.54
CA LEU A 210 15.30 16.36 2.13
C LEU A 210 16.68 16.64 1.56
N GLU A 211 17.72 16.58 2.38
CA GLU A 211 19.11 16.70 1.98
C GLU A 211 19.88 15.39 2.19
N LYS A 212 20.95 15.21 1.47
CA LYS A 212 21.87 14.07 1.63
C LYS A 212 22.35 13.93 3.07
N ASN A 213 22.32 12.71 3.60
CA ASN A 213 23.01 12.35 4.83
C ASN A 213 24.47 12.04 4.52
N PRO A 214 25.43 12.92 4.84
CA PRO A 214 26.86 12.71 4.54
C PRO A 214 27.46 11.55 5.36
N ASP A 215 26.85 11.22 6.51
CA ASP A 215 27.27 10.16 7.43
C ASP A 215 26.49 8.85 7.23
N TYR A 216 25.85 8.68 6.05
CA TYR A 216 25.09 7.48 5.78
C TYR A 216 25.97 6.24 5.79
N TRP A 217 25.56 5.23 6.54
CA TRP A 217 26.37 4.05 6.81
C TRP A 217 26.61 3.14 5.58
N LYS A 218 25.76 3.21 4.54
CA LYS A 218 26.02 2.54 3.25
C LYS A 218 26.97 3.39 2.41
N LYS A 219 28.21 2.92 2.25
CA LYS A 219 29.26 3.65 1.53
C LYS A 219 28.87 4.00 0.09
N GLY A 220 29.16 5.23 -0.33
CA GLY A 220 28.89 5.73 -1.68
C GLY A 220 27.44 6.15 -1.92
N MET A 221 26.56 6.00 -0.95
CA MET A 221 25.15 6.40 -1.02
C MET A 221 24.84 7.55 -0.06
N PRO A 222 23.77 8.30 -0.33
CA PRO A 222 23.00 8.34 -1.58
C PRO A 222 23.76 9.02 -2.70
N TYR A 223 23.36 8.79 -3.94
CA TYR A 223 23.96 9.46 -5.12
C TYR A 223 23.52 10.91 -5.25
N LEU A 224 22.24 11.19 -4.95
CA LEU A 224 21.65 12.53 -5.01
C LEU A 224 22.07 13.41 -3.82
N ASP A 225 22.11 14.73 -4.03
CA ASP A 225 22.33 15.70 -2.95
C ASP A 225 21.06 15.98 -2.15
N GLY A 226 19.87 15.71 -2.71
CA GLY A 226 18.60 15.90 -2.02
C GLY A 226 17.40 15.45 -2.84
N ILE A 227 16.25 15.55 -2.20
CA ILE A 227 14.94 15.31 -2.83
C ILE A 227 14.02 16.47 -2.43
N GLU A 228 13.34 17.04 -3.42
CA GLU A 228 12.31 18.05 -3.19
C GLU A 228 10.98 17.57 -3.72
N TYR A 229 10.00 17.41 -2.83
CA TYR A 229 8.62 17.13 -3.16
C TYR A 229 7.86 18.45 -3.29
N THR A 230 7.38 18.76 -4.49
CA THR A 230 6.50 19.93 -4.73
C THR A 230 5.05 19.50 -4.63
N ILE A 231 4.29 20.13 -3.73
CA ILE A 231 2.88 19.79 -3.51
C ILE A 231 2.00 20.50 -4.52
N ILE A 232 1.35 19.73 -5.41
CA ILE A 232 0.46 20.23 -6.46
C ILE A 232 -0.85 19.44 -6.41
N SER A 233 -1.91 20.00 -5.85
CA SER A 233 -3.19 19.27 -5.67
C SER A 233 -3.96 19.05 -6.98
N ASN A 234 -3.69 19.84 -8.02
CA ASN A 234 -4.33 19.69 -9.33
C ASN A 234 -3.49 18.81 -10.24
N ARG A 235 -4.00 17.63 -10.61
CA ARG A 235 -3.30 16.64 -11.45
C ARG A 235 -2.90 17.21 -12.82
N ALA A 236 -3.77 17.99 -13.49
CA ALA A 236 -3.43 18.56 -14.78
C ALA A 236 -2.26 19.56 -14.68
N THR A 237 -2.22 20.36 -13.62
CA THR A 237 -1.09 21.27 -13.34
C THR A 237 0.20 20.47 -13.09
N ALA A 238 0.12 19.34 -12.37
CA ALA A 238 1.29 18.49 -12.13
C ALA A 238 1.82 17.87 -13.43
N VAL A 239 0.95 17.38 -14.30
CA VAL A 239 1.33 16.86 -15.63
C VAL A 239 2.01 17.94 -16.48
N LEU A 240 1.46 19.16 -16.52
CA LEU A 240 2.07 20.27 -17.23
C LEU A 240 3.46 20.65 -16.65
N ALA A 241 3.61 20.59 -15.32
CA ALA A 241 4.90 20.85 -14.68
C ALA A 241 5.95 19.78 -15.04
N PHE A 242 5.54 18.51 -15.14
CA PHE A 242 6.37 17.41 -15.59
C PHE A 242 6.79 17.60 -17.07
N VAL A 243 5.86 17.81 -17.98
CA VAL A 243 6.15 18.05 -19.39
C VAL A 243 7.05 19.28 -19.62
N ALA A 244 6.91 20.30 -18.76
CA ALA A 244 7.76 21.49 -18.80
C ALA A 244 9.16 21.28 -18.16
N GLY A 245 9.50 20.07 -17.71
CA GLY A 245 10.80 19.74 -17.08
C GLY A 245 11.03 20.41 -15.72
N LYS A 246 9.96 20.82 -15.03
CA LYS A 246 10.05 21.37 -13.66
C LYS A 246 9.99 20.30 -12.58
N ILE A 247 9.52 19.13 -12.94
CA ILE A 247 9.39 17.94 -12.12
C ILE A 247 10.05 16.79 -12.87
N ASP A 248 10.91 16.04 -12.20
CA ASP A 248 11.64 14.90 -12.77
C ASP A 248 10.82 13.61 -12.69
N MET A 249 9.95 13.50 -11.67
CA MET A 249 9.19 12.28 -11.40
C MET A 249 7.79 12.61 -10.86
N THR A 250 6.80 11.88 -11.35
CA THR A 250 5.42 11.98 -10.83
C THR A 250 5.30 11.27 -9.47
N PHE A 251 4.24 11.59 -8.73
CA PHE A 251 3.95 10.83 -7.50
C PHE A 251 3.54 9.39 -7.87
N PRO A 252 4.15 8.38 -7.26
CA PRO A 252 3.77 6.98 -7.47
C PRO A 252 2.27 6.77 -7.23
N THR A 253 1.61 5.97 -8.07
CA THR A 253 0.16 5.70 -8.05
C THR A 253 -0.74 6.80 -8.64
N GLU A 254 -0.19 7.82 -9.28
CA GLU A 254 -0.99 8.85 -9.96
C GLU A 254 -1.08 8.66 -11.47
N MET A 255 -0.20 7.86 -12.06
CA MET A 255 -0.18 7.63 -13.50
C MET A 255 -1.25 6.62 -13.92
N THR A 256 -2.00 6.96 -14.97
CA THR A 256 -2.95 6.07 -15.65
C THR A 256 -2.58 5.97 -17.13
N ALA A 257 -3.10 4.95 -17.83
CA ALA A 257 -2.85 4.79 -19.27
C ALA A 257 -3.26 6.03 -20.09
N ALA A 258 -4.32 6.70 -19.67
CA ALA A 258 -4.77 7.95 -20.33
C ALA A 258 -3.75 9.08 -20.14
N LEU A 259 -3.22 9.24 -18.92
CA LEU A 259 -2.21 10.27 -18.63
C LEU A 259 -0.88 9.96 -19.28
N GLU A 260 -0.46 8.67 -19.30
CA GLU A 260 0.74 8.25 -20.03
C GLU A 260 0.67 8.65 -21.50
N LYS A 261 -0.45 8.33 -22.16
CA LYS A 261 -0.67 8.68 -23.57
C LYS A 261 -0.63 10.19 -23.80
N ASP A 262 -1.23 10.96 -22.89
CA ASP A 262 -1.23 12.42 -22.96
C ASP A 262 0.19 13.01 -22.80
N ILE A 263 0.92 12.56 -21.79
CA ILE A 263 2.32 12.96 -21.56
C ILE A 263 3.21 12.59 -22.75
N LYS A 264 3.17 11.35 -23.23
CA LYS A 264 4.00 10.90 -24.36
C LYS A 264 3.67 11.62 -25.68
N SER A 265 2.47 12.15 -25.82
CA SER A 265 2.13 13.00 -26.98
C SER A 265 2.83 14.36 -26.96
N GLN A 266 3.18 14.87 -25.76
CA GLN A 266 3.81 16.16 -25.53
C GLN A 266 5.30 16.03 -25.29
N ASP A 267 5.73 14.97 -24.60
CA ASP A 267 7.13 14.59 -24.37
C ASP A 267 7.33 13.09 -24.70
N PRO A 268 7.73 12.76 -25.93
CA PRO A 268 7.99 11.38 -26.35
C PRO A 268 9.15 10.71 -25.60
N THR A 269 9.98 11.48 -24.89
CA THR A 269 11.13 10.94 -24.13
C THR A 269 10.74 10.50 -22.72
N ALA A 270 9.54 10.83 -22.26
CA ALA A 270 9.04 10.43 -20.95
C ALA A 270 9.02 8.90 -20.80
N ILE A 271 9.60 8.40 -19.72
CA ILE A 271 9.54 6.97 -19.35
C ILE A 271 8.37 6.79 -18.40
N CYS A 272 7.50 5.84 -18.71
CA CYS A 272 6.38 5.49 -17.86
C CYS A 272 6.22 3.98 -17.82
N GLU A 273 6.05 3.46 -16.61
CA GLU A 273 5.73 2.05 -16.36
C GLU A 273 4.40 1.99 -15.61
N ILE A 274 3.41 1.32 -16.20
CA ILE A 274 2.14 1.04 -15.53
C ILE A 274 2.11 -0.43 -15.13
N ALA A 275 2.00 -0.67 -13.84
CA ALA A 275 2.01 -2.01 -13.26
C ALA A 275 0.83 -2.21 -12.30
N PRO A 276 0.44 -3.45 -12.00
CA PRO A 276 -0.46 -3.74 -10.89
C PRO A 276 0.12 -3.21 -9.60
N ILE A 277 -0.71 -2.50 -8.84
CA ILE A 277 -0.36 -2.03 -7.51
C ILE A 277 -1.23 -2.75 -6.48
N ASN A 278 -0.66 -3.05 -5.31
CA ASN A 278 -1.42 -3.72 -4.25
C ASN A 278 -2.37 -2.75 -3.53
N VAL A 279 -3.25 -2.12 -4.34
CA VAL A 279 -4.27 -1.17 -3.87
C VAL A 279 -5.61 -1.53 -4.48
N ASN A 280 -6.60 -1.73 -3.63
CA ASN A 280 -7.98 -1.86 -4.07
C ASN A 280 -8.81 -0.60 -3.78
N THR A 281 -9.75 -0.30 -4.66
CA THR A 281 -10.80 0.69 -4.44
C THR A 281 -12.01 -0.02 -3.87
N ASN A 282 -12.57 0.51 -2.79
CA ASN A 282 -13.63 -0.16 -2.04
C ASN A 282 -14.71 0.80 -1.53
N LEU A 283 -15.91 0.24 -1.38
CA LEU A 283 -17.04 0.89 -0.75
C LEU A 283 -16.95 0.70 0.76
N ILE A 284 -16.95 1.78 1.50
CA ILE A 284 -17.09 1.75 2.96
C ILE A 284 -18.48 2.26 3.36
N VAL A 285 -19.16 1.51 4.22
CA VAL A 285 -20.49 1.85 4.73
C VAL A 285 -20.47 1.78 6.25
N ASN A 286 -20.90 2.85 6.89
CA ASN A 286 -21.02 2.88 8.35
C ASN A 286 -22.19 2.02 8.81
N ARG A 287 -21.91 0.84 9.35
CA ARG A 287 -22.92 -0.16 9.74
C ARG A 287 -23.68 0.19 11.01
N GLU A 288 -23.25 1.19 11.77
CA GLU A 288 -23.88 1.63 13.00
C GLU A 288 -24.92 2.73 12.77
N GLN A 289 -24.95 3.31 11.56
CA GLN A 289 -25.84 4.42 11.23
C GLN A 289 -27.05 3.94 10.42
N PRO A 290 -28.30 4.08 10.94
CA PRO A 290 -29.48 3.82 10.13
C PRO A 290 -29.54 4.74 8.88
N PRO A 291 -30.02 4.23 7.72
CA PRO A 291 -30.55 2.89 7.50
C PRO A 291 -29.47 1.84 7.11
N PHE A 292 -28.18 2.16 7.23
CA PHE A 292 -27.07 1.31 6.77
C PHE A 292 -26.72 0.17 7.73
N ASP A 293 -27.31 0.12 8.91
CA ASP A 293 -27.35 -1.06 9.80
C ASP A 293 -28.09 -2.24 9.16
N ASN A 294 -29.00 -1.98 8.22
CA ASN A 294 -29.71 -3.01 7.47
C ASN A 294 -28.80 -3.69 6.43
N ILE A 295 -28.58 -5.00 6.59
CA ILE A 295 -27.75 -5.81 5.69
C ILE A 295 -28.29 -5.84 4.26
N GLU A 296 -29.62 -5.86 4.07
CA GLU A 296 -30.23 -5.91 2.74
C GLU A 296 -29.96 -4.62 1.94
N LEU A 297 -29.95 -3.45 2.60
CA LEU A 297 -29.55 -2.22 1.95
C LEU A 297 -28.08 -2.29 1.46
N ARG A 298 -27.16 -2.77 2.31
CA ARG A 298 -25.76 -2.91 1.93
C ARG A 298 -25.57 -3.94 0.79
N ARG A 299 -26.36 -5.04 0.81
CA ARG A 299 -26.38 -6.01 -0.30
C ARG A 299 -26.86 -5.39 -1.60
N ALA A 300 -27.92 -4.59 -1.56
CA ALA A 300 -28.39 -3.87 -2.75
C ALA A 300 -27.31 -2.94 -3.31
N MET A 301 -26.56 -2.22 -2.44
CA MET A 301 -25.44 -1.38 -2.87
C MET A 301 -24.33 -2.20 -3.53
N ALA A 302 -23.96 -3.35 -2.98
CA ALA A 302 -22.94 -4.24 -3.56
C ALA A 302 -23.36 -4.83 -4.91
N LEU A 303 -24.64 -5.20 -5.07
CA LEU A 303 -25.24 -5.69 -6.31
C LEU A 303 -25.31 -4.61 -7.42
N ALA A 304 -25.31 -3.33 -7.06
CA ALA A 304 -25.32 -2.23 -8.05
C ALA A 304 -24.00 -2.05 -8.79
N LEU A 305 -22.90 -2.57 -8.24
CA LEU A 305 -21.54 -2.31 -8.69
C LEU A 305 -21.25 -2.97 -10.03
N ASP A 306 -21.01 -2.16 -11.05
CA ASP A 306 -20.47 -2.58 -12.35
C ASP A 306 -18.96 -2.33 -12.36
N ARG A 307 -18.22 -3.34 -11.91
CA ARG A 307 -16.76 -3.30 -11.74
C ARG A 307 -16.05 -3.12 -13.06
N LYS A 308 -16.52 -3.81 -14.10
CA LYS A 308 -15.93 -3.71 -15.44
C LYS A 308 -16.08 -2.31 -16.01
N SER A 309 -17.29 -1.75 -15.97
CA SER A 309 -17.55 -0.38 -16.44
C SER A 309 -16.70 0.64 -15.69
N MET A 310 -16.51 0.46 -14.37
CA MET A 310 -15.65 1.35 -13.59
C MET A 310 -14.19 1.30 -14.06
N ILE A 311 -13.65 0.11 -14.28
CA ILE A 311 -12.28 -0.10 -14.80
C ILE A 311 -12.14 0.51 -16.20
N ASP A 312 -13.13 0.30 -17.07
CA ASP A 312 -13.12 0.83 -18.44
C ASP A 312 -13.12 2.38 -18.44
N ILE A 313 -13.93 3.01 -17.58
CA ILE A 313 -14.05 4.47 -17.48
C ILE A 313 -12.79 5.11 -16.87
N ILE A 314 -12.30 4.59 -15.74
CA ILE A 314 -11.22 5.22 -14.96
C ILE A 314 -9.84 4.86 -15.51
N PHE A 315 -9.65 3.61 -15.95
CA PHE A 315 -8.34 3.07 -16.32
C PHE A 315 -8.26 2.58 -17.77
N GLN A 316 -9.25 2.90 -18.63
CA GLN A 316 -9.30 2.46 -20.03
C GLN A 316 -9.14 0.92 -20.17
N GLY A 317 -9.76 0.17 -19.27
CA GLY A 317 -9.68 -1.30 -19.23
C GLY A 317 -8.45 -1.86 -18.52
N GLN A 318 -7.52 -1.02 -18.07
CA GLN A 318 -6.31 -1.44 -17.35
C GLN A 318 -6.53 -1.47 -15.84
N GLY A 319 -7.17 -2.51 -15.38
CA GLY A 319 -7.42 -2.80 -13.98
C GLY A 319 -7.96 -4.19 -13.83
N ASP A 320 -8.06 -4.66 -12.60
CA ASP A 320 -8.42 -6.05 -12.32
C ASP A 320 -9.64 -6.13 -11.41
N VAL A 321 -10.52 -7.11 -11.68
CA VAL A 321 -11.62 -7.47 -10.79
C VAL A 321 -11.11 -8.50 -9.80
N GLY A 322 -11.23 -8.20 -8.51
CA GLY A 322 -10.76 -9.05 -7.43
C GLY A 322 -11.61 -8.94 -6.18
N GLY A 323 -11.27 -9.74 -5.17
CA GLY A 323 -11.74 -9.60 -3.80
C GLY A 323 -10.87 -8.62 -3.01
N THR A 324 -10.69 -8.88 -1.73
CA THR A 324 -9.87 -8.06 -0.83
C THR A 324 -8.41 -7.99 -1.25
N LEU A 325 -7.89 -9.10 -1.78
CA LEU A 325 -6.49 -9.27 -2.15
C LEU A 325 -6.28 -9.12 -3.65
N LEU A 326 -5.07 -8.71 -4.03
CA LEU A 326 -4.69 -8.56 -5.44
C LEU A 326 -4.94 -9.88 -6.19
N PRO A 327 -5.70 -9.86 -7.30
CA PRO A 327 -6.01 -11.09 -8.04
C PRO A 327 -4.81 -11.63 -8.82
N PRO A 328 -4.82 -12.94 -9.15
CA PRO A 328 -3.81 -13.52 -10.01
C PRO A 328 -3.87 -12.90 -11.43
N PRO A 329 -2.77 -12.93 -12.22
CA PRO A 329 -1.51 -13.64 -11.90
C PRO A 329 -0.55 -12.87 -10.99
N GLU A 330 -0.77 -11.58 -10.76
CA GLU A 330 0.17 -10.73 -10.04
C GLU A 330 0.10 -10.94 -8.53
N GLY A 331 -1.10 -11.11 -7.98
CA GLY A 331 -1.29 -11.42 -6.56
C GLY A 331 -1.25 -12.92 -6.28
N VAL A 332 -0.52 -13.31 -5.25
CA VAL A 332 -0.39 -14.74 -4.86
C VAL A 332 -1.66 -15.25 -4.18
N TRP A 333 -2.37 -14.37 -3.47
CA TRP A 333 -3.42 -14.74 -2.52
C TRP A 333 -4.84 -14.45 -2.99
N GLY A 334 -5.01 -13.68 -4.07
CA GLY A 334 -6.34 -13.30 -4.55
C GLY A 334 -7.16 -14.50 -5.03
N MET A 335 -8.47 -14.42 -4.87
CA MET A 335 -9.40 -15.45 -5.35
C MET A 335 -9.33 -15.60 -6.87
N PRO A 336 -9.39 -16.82 -7.40
CA PRO A 336 -9.48 -17.04 -8.82
C PRO A 336 -10.81 -16.55 -9.41
N PRO A 337 -10.84 -16.12 -10.69
CA PRO A 337 -12.02 -15.51 -11.29
C PRO A 337 -13.30 -16.39 -11.26
N GLU A 338 -13.15 -17.70 -11.34
CA GLU A 338 -14.27 -18.65 -11.27
C GLU A 338 -14.95 -18.62 -9.89
N MET A 339 -14.19 -18.46 -8.83
CA MET A 339 -14.73 -18.34 -7.48
C MET A 339 -15.39 -16.98 -7.27
N LEU A 340 -14.79 -15.89 -7.75
CA LEU A 340 -15.37 -14.55 -7.69
C LEU A 340 -16.76 -14.50 -8.34
N ARG A 341 -16.97 -15.15 -9.48
CA ARG A 341 -18.26 -15.17 -10.18
C ARG A 341 -19.39 -15.85 -9.40
N THR A 342 -19.07 -16.63 -8.36
CA THR A 342 -20.08 -17.23 -7.48
C THR A 342 -20.60 -16.27 -6.42
N ILE A 343 -19.95 -15.13 -6.23
CA ILE A 343 -20.31 -14.14 -5.21
C ILE A 343 -21.34 -13.18 -5.79
N PRO A 344 -22.45 -12.87 -5.08
CA PRO A 344 -23.43 -11.87 -5.51
C PRO A 344 -22.79 -10.51 -5.82
N GLY A 345 -23.16 -9.93 -6.96
CA GLY A 345 -22.58 -8.67 -7.45
C GLY A 345 -21.31 -8.81 -8.28
N TYR A 346 -20.76 -10.03 -8.45
CA TYR A 346 -19.64 -10.29 -9.36
C TYR A 346 -20.08 -11.02 -10.65
N GLY A 347 -21.37 -11.21 -10.83
CA GLY A 347 -21.96 -11.92 -11.97
C GLY A 347 -22.50 -11.00 -13.06
N ASP A 348 -23.74 -11.22 -13.45
CA ASP A 348 -24.46 -10.44 -14.47
C ASP A 348 -25.00 -9.14 -13.85
N VAL A 349 -24.35 -8.03 -14.16
CA VAL A 349 -24.71 -6.70 -13.63
C VAL A 349 -26.18 -6.32 -13.84
N LYS A 350 -26.79 -6.74 -14.95
CA LYS A 350 -28.21 -6.42 -15.23
C LYS A 350 -29.12 -7.15 -14.27
N LYS A 351 -28.90 -8.45 -14.06
CA LYS A 351 -29.65 -9.27 -13.10
C LYS A 351 -29.40 -8.81 -11.66
N ASP A 352 -28.15 -8.53 -11.33
CA ASP A 352 -27.77 -8.04 -9.99
C ASP A 352 -28.47 -6.71 -9.67
N ARG A 353 -28.54 -5.77 -10.62
CA ARG A 353 -29.27 -4.50 -10.47
C ARG A 353 -30.79 -4.69 -10.40
N GLU A 354 -31.37 -5.66 -11.10
CA GLU A 354 -32.77 -6.01 -10.96
C GLU A 354 -33.07 -6.52 -9.54
N GLN A 355 -32.26 -7.40 -9.01
CA GLN A 355 -32.35 -7.87 -7.63
C GLN A 355 -32.16 -6.72 -6.62
N ALA A 356 -31.19 -5.85 -6.84
CA ALA A 356 -30.96 -4.68 -5.99
C ALA A 356 -32.19 -3.76 -5.94
N ARG A 357 -32.79 -3.45 -7.09
CA ARG A 357 -34.05 -2.66 -7.14
C ARG A 357 -35.21 -3.33 -6.40
N ALA A 358 -35.34 -4.64 -6.51
CA ALA A 358 -36.36 -5.39 -5.74
C ALA A 358 -36.16 -5.26 -4.23
N ILE A 359 -34.90 -5.35 -3.77
CA ILE A 359 -34.55 -5.11 -2.37
C ILE A 359 -34.88 -3.67 -1.96
N MET A 360 -34.47 -2.68 -2.74
CA MET A 360 -34.73 -1.27 -2.45
C MET A 360 -36.24 -0.96 -2.39
N THR A 361 -37.03 -1.52 -3.30
CA THR A 361 -38.48 -1.36 -3.29
C THR A 361 -39.11 -1.99 -2.00
N LYS A 362 -38.61 -3.14 -1.60
CA LYS A 362 -39.06 -3.77 -0.32
C LYS A 362 -38.69 -2.91 0.89
N LEU A 363 -37.61 -2.15 0.81
CA LEU A 363 -37.20 -1.20 1.86
C LEU A 363 -37.94 0.14 1.78
N GLY A 364 -38.85 0.32 0.82
CA GLY A 364 -39.67 1.52 0.67
C GLY A 364 -39.07 2.63 -0.18
N TYR A 365 -38.06 2.31 -0.98
CA TYR A 365 -37.41 3.25 -1.93
C TYR A 365 -37.85 2.97 -3.38
N SER A 366 -37.95 4.03 -4.19
CA SER A 366 -38.35 3.97 -5.59
C SER A 366 -37.73 5.14 -6.38
N ALA A 367 -37.99 5.21 -7.67
CA ALA A 367 -37.57 6.31 -8.49
C ALA A 367 -38.11 7.67 -8.00
N ASP A 368 -39.37 7.66 -7.52
CA ASP A 368 -40.04 8.87 -6.99
C ASP A 368 -39.70 9.15 -5.53
N LYS A 369 -39.15 8.17 -4.83
CA LYS A 369 -38.74 8.24 -3.42
C LYS A 369 -37.35 7.64 -3.22
N PRO A 370 -36.29 8.22 -3.77
CA PRO A 370 -34.95 7.69 -3.63
C PRO A 370 -34.39 7.87 -2.22
N LEU A 371 -33.43 7.00 -1.85
CA LEU A 371 -32.62 7.17 -0.67
C LEU A 371 -31.57 8.27 -0.94
N LYS A 372 -31.63 9.38 -0.22
CA LYS A 372 -30.65 10.48 -0.33
C LYS A 372 -29.48 10.25 0.59
N ILE A 373 -28.27 10.31 0.04
CA ILE A 373 -27.02 10.08 0.80
C ILE A 373 -25.91 11.04 0.35
N LYS A 374 -24.82 11.06 1.13
CA LYS A 374 -23.54 11.61 0.69
C LYS A 374 -22.52 10.49 0.56
N VAL A 375 -21.72 10.53 -0.49
CA VAL A 375 -20.56 9.65 -0.67
C VAL A 375 -19.31 10.45 -0.33
N SER A 376 -18.79 10.21 0.87
CA SER A 376 -17.58 10.86 1.36
C SER A 376 -16.34 10.21 0.75
N THR A 377 -15.36 11.01 0.32
CA THR A 377 -14.08 10.51 -0.18
C THR A 377 -13.00 11.59 -0.06
N ARG A 378 -11.73 11.21 -0.23
CA ARG A 378 -10.64 12.20 -0.21
C ARG A 378 -10.72 13.12 -1.43
N ASN A 379 -10.40 14.41 -1.24
CA ASN A 379 -10.41 15.43 -2.29
C ASN A 379 -9.16 15.37 -3.17
N ILE A 380 -8.80 14.19 -3.65
CA ILE A 380 -7.77 13.96 -4.68
C ILE A 380 -8.34 13.13 -5.82
N ALA A 381 -7.83 13.32 -7.03
CA ALA A 381 -8.43 12.76 -8.25
C ALA A 381 -8.57 11.23 -8.18
N THR A 382 -7.54 10.50 -7.71
CA THR A 382 -7.53 9.04 -7.59
C THR A 382 -8.68 8.48 -6.73
N TYR A 383 -9.24 9.28 -5.82
CA TYR A 383 -10.39 8.91 -5.00
C TYR A 383 -11.69 9.50 -5.54
N ARG A 384 -11.64 10.76 -5.98
CA ARG A 384 -12.83 11.50 -6.40
C ARG A 384 -13.42 10.95 -7.69
N ASP A 385 -12.57 10.63 -8.68
CA ASP A 385 -13.03 10.18 -9.99
C ASP A 385 -13.81 8.84 -9.89
N PRO A 386 -13.32 7.78 -9.19
CA PRO A 386 -14.13 6.59 -8.95
C PRO A 386 -15.39 6.84 -8.12
N ALA A 387 -15.38 7.81 -7.20
CA ALA A 387 -16.58 8.14 -6.41
C ALA A 387 -17.71 8.71 -7.27
N VAL A 388 -17.38 9.50 -8.30
CA VAL A 388 -18.37 10.01 -9.26
C VAL A 388 -19.02 8.85 -10.04
N VAL A 389 -18.23 7.88 -10.50
CA VAL A 389 -18.75 6.68 -11.17
C VAL A 389 -19.61 5.83 -10.22
N LEU A 390 -19.19 5.67 -8.97
CA LEU A 390 -19.97 4.96 -7.94
C LEU A 390 -21.34 5.62 -7.72
N ILE A 391 -21.39 6.96 -7.63
CA ILE A 391 -22.63 7.72 -7.47
C ILE A 391 -23.60 7.44 -8.62
N ASP A 392 -23.13 7.44 -9.85
CA ASP A 392 -23.95 7.12 -11.03
C ASP A 392 -24.48 5.68 -10.98
N GLN A 393 -23.63 4.72 -10.58
CA GLN A 393 -24.04 3.32 -10.43
C GLN A 393 -25.12 3.14 -9.36
N LEU A 394 -25.00 3.82 -8.21
CA LEU A 394 -25.97 3.77 -7.12
C LEU A 394 -27.32 4.37 -7.51
N LYS A 395 -27.34 5.37 -8.40
CA LYS A 395 -28.57 5.95 -8.94
C LYS A 395 -29.44 4.90 -9.63
N SER A 396 -28.82 3.88 -10.26
CA SER A 396 -29.55 2.78 -10.94
C SER A 396 -30.43 1.94 -10.02
N ILE A 397 -30.27 2.07 -8.70
CA ILE A 397 -31.01 1.33 -7.65
C ILE A 397 -31.73 2.25 -6.67
N TYR A 398 -32.15 3.43 -7.11
CA TYR A 398 -32.93 4.41 -6.33
C TYR A 398 -32.15 5.03 -5.15
N ILE A 399 -30.82 5.17 -5.28
CA ILE A 399 -30.00 5.94 -4.35
C ILE A 399 -29.57 7.23 -5.04
N ASP A 400 -30.01 8.36 -4.49
CA ASP A 400 -29.65 9.71 -4.92
C ASP A 400 -28.49 10.21 -4.05
N ALA A 401 -27.28 10.19 -4.61
CA ALA A 401 -26.04 10.42 -3.87
C ALA A 401 -25.35 11.71 -4.32
N GLU A 402 -24.88 12.48 -3.36
CA GLU A 402 -24.02 13.64 -3.56
C GLU A 402 -22.57 13.34 -3.19
N LEU A 403 -21.61 13.89 -3.93
CA LEU A 403 -20.20 13.79 -3.60
C LEU A 403 -19.87 14.69 -2.40
N ASP A 404 -19.20 14.12 -1.38
CA ASP A 404 -18.67 14.83 -0.20
C ASP A 404 -17.13 14.73 -0.21
N PRO A 405 -16.42 15.66 -0.90
CA PRO A 405 -14.96 15.65 -0.97
C PRO A 405 -14.38 16.18 0.34
N VAL A 406 -13.49 15.39 0.96
CA VAL A 406 -12.88 15.67 2.26
C VAL A 406 -11.37 15.84 2.10
N GLU A 407 -10.82 16.90 2.67
CA GLU A 407 -9.37 17.11 2.68
C GLU A 407 -8.64 15.97 3.40
N SER A 408 -7.50 15.54 2.85
CA SER A 408 -6.77 14.37 3.34
C SER A 408 -6.36 14.48 4.80
N SER A 409 -6.02 15.68 5.28
CA SER A 409 -5.71 15.95 6.69
C SER A 409 -6.87 15.66 7.65
N GLN A 410 -8.11 15.71 7.14
CA GLN A 410 -9.34 15.46 7.91
C GLN A 410 -9.93 14.08 7.67
N TRP A 411 -9.65 13.46 6.50
CA TRP A 411 -10.27 12.21 6.07
C TRP A 411 -10.11 11.08 7.09
N PHE A 412 -8.88 10.78 7.50
CA PHE A 412 -8.62 9.65 8.40
C PHE A 412 -9.23 9.87 9.79
N ALA A 413 -9.28 11.10 10.27
CA ALA A 413 -9.97 11.44 11.51
C ALA A 413 -11.49 11.28 11.37
N LYS A 414 -12.07 11.68 10.24
CA LYS A 414 -13.50 11.57 9.93
C LYS A 414 -13.94 10.10 9.91
N VAL A 415 -13.25 9.24 9.15
CA VAL A 415 -13.61 7.82 9.03
C VAL A 415 -13.34 7.03 10.32
N ALA A 416 -12.29 7.36 11.07
CA ALA A 416 -12.02 6.74 12.36
C ALA A 416 -13.11 7.03 13.40
N ARG A 417 -13.68 8.26 13.40
CA ARG A 417 -14.82 8.61 14.25
C ARG A 417 -16.16 8.14 13.73
N LYS A 418 -16.20 7.46 12.57
CA LYS A 418 -17.44 7.03 11.90
C LYS A 418 -18.36 8.21 11.52
N ASP A 419 -17.79 9.36 11.29
CA ASP A 419 -18.52 10.58 10.89
C ASP A 419 -18.78 10.60 9.38
N TYR A 420 -19.41 9.53 8.88
CA TYR A 420 -19.83 9.35 7.50
C TYR A 420 -20.89 8.24 7.43
N SER A 421 -21.69 8.22 6.38
CA SER A 421 -22.67 7.14 6.12
C SER A 421 -22.14 6.16 5.08
N VAL A 422 -21.76 6.69 3.94
CA VAL A 422 -21.20 5.95 2.79
C VAL A 422 -19.95 6.66 2.32
N GLY A 423 -18.94 5.90 1.94
CA GLY A 423 -17.72 6.48 1.38
C GLY A 423 -17.05 5.56 0.37
N LEU A 424 -16.20 6.16 -0.45
CA LEU A 424 -15.26 5.44 -1.30
C LEU A 424 -13.86 5.62 -0.73
N ASN A 425 -13.16 4.50 -0.58
CA ASN A 425 -11.81 4.49 -0.04
C ASN A 425 -10.87 3.64 -0.92
N LEU A 426 -9.60 3.95 -0.87
CA LEU A 426 -8.54 3.11 -1.41
C LEU A 426 -7.78 2.47 -0.26
N THR A 427 -7.60 1.15 -0.34
CA THR A 427 -6.84 0.39 0.64
C THR A 427 -5.60 -0.18 -0.02
N GLY A 428 -4.43 0.29 0.41
CA GLY A 428 -3.14 -0.25 -0.02
C GLY A 428 -2.57 -1.19 1.03
N ASN A 429 -2.00 -2.30 0.56
CA ASN A 429 -1.22 -3.22 1.37
C ASN A 429 0.26 -3.05 1.02
N GLY A 430 1.12 -2.88 2.03
CA GLY A 430 2.57 -2.73 1.85
C GLY A 430 3.28 -4.06 1.60
N ILE A 431 2.56 -5.17 1.68
CA ILE A 431 3.04 -6.53 1.42
C ILE A 431 1.97 -7.32 0.68
N ASP A 432 2.38 -8.30 -0.11
CA ASP A 432 1.46 -9.30 -0.67
C ASP A 432 1.31 -10.48 0.32
N ASP A 433 0.63 -10.21 1.43
CA ASP A 433 0.26 -11.23 2.42
C ASP A 433 -1.11 -10.90 3.04
N PRO A 434 -1.98 -11.93 3.22
CA PRO A 434 -3.33 -11.74 3.74
C PRO A 434 -3.39 -11.15 5.15
N ASP A 435 -2.39 -11.38 5.99
CA ASP A 435 -2.38 -10.90 7.36
C ASP A 435 -2.54 -9.39 7.43
N GLN A 436 -1.84 -8.62 6.59
CA GLN A 436 -1.99 -7.18 6.60
C GLN A 436 -3.41 -6.77 6.24
N ALA A 437 -3.97 -7.33 5.17
CA ALA A 437 -5.31 -6.98 4.72
C ALA A 437 -6.38 -7.33 5.77
N PHE A 438 -6.30 -8.51 6.36
CA PHE A 438 -7.32 -9.01 7.28
C PHE A 438 -7.25 -8.33 8.65
N TYR A 439 -6.07 -8.28 9.29
CA TYR A 439 -5.95 -7.69 10.62
C TYR A 439 -6.13 -6.16 10.61
N GLU A 440 -5.57 -5.45 9.63
CA GLU A 440 -5.72 -4.00 9.61
C GLU A 440 -7.15 -3.55 9.26
N ASN A 441 -7.83 -4.22 8.33
CA ASN A 441 -9.07 -3.69 7.75
C ASN A 441 -10.35 -4.37 8.22
N TYR A 442 -10.27 -5.60 8.79
CA TYR A 442 -11.46 -6.40 9.11
C TYR A 442 -11.46 -6.96 10.53
N ALA A 443 -10.34 -6.98 11.25
CA ALA A 443 -10.34 -7.41 12.65
C ALA A 443 -11.22 -6.49 13.50
N CYS A 444 -11.93 -7.08 14.46
CA CYS A 444 -12.82 -6.36 15.37
C CYS A 444 -12.01 -5.35 16.20
N GLY A 445 -12.36 -4.07 16.13
CA GLY A 445 -11.69 -3.02 16.89
C GLY A 445 -10.45 -2.43 16.25
N SER A 446 -9.99 -2.93 15.09
CA SER A 446 -8.89 -2.31 14.36
C SER A 446 -9.20 -0.85 13.98
N GLU A 447 -8.24 0.06 14.15
CA GLU A 447 -8.40 1.47 13.81
C GLU A 447 -8.69 1.71 12.32
N ARG A 448 -8.24 0.80 11.43
CA ARG A 448 -8.53 0.86 9.99
C ARG A 448 -9.81 0.14 9.58
N ASN A 449 -10.49 -0.52 10.49
CA ASN A 449 -11.80 -1.10 10.26
C ASN A 449 -12.88 0.00 10.25
N TYR A 450 -12.90 0.77 9.16
CA TYR A 450 -13.77 1.95 9.03
C TYR A 450 -15.27 1.61 9.01
N THR A 451 -15.64 0.37 8.64
CA THR A 451 -17.03 -0.07 8.51
C THR A 451 -17.62 -0.64 9.79
N HIS A 452 -16.85 -0.80 10.87
CA HIS A 452 -17.26 -1.51 12.08
C HIS A 452 -17.71 -2.98 11.82
N TYR A 453 -17.16 -3.58 10.79
CA TYR A 453 -17.37 -5.01 10.58
C TYR A 453 -16.75 -5.80 11.73
N CYS A 454 -17.50 -6.73 12.31
CA CYS A 454 -16.96 -7.62 13.32
C CYS A 454 -17.63 -8.99 13.22
N ASN A 455 -16.84 -9.99 12.90
CA ASN A 455 -17.22 -11.39 12.88
C ASN A 455 -16.15 -12.20 13.60
N LYS A 456 -16.43 -12.63 14.84
CA LYS A 456 -15.44 -13.33 15.68
C LYS A 456 -15.07 -14.71 15.16
N GLU A 457 -15.99 -15.40 14.47
CA GLU A 457 -15.71 -16.69 13.85
C GLU A 457 -14.73 -16.51 12.69
N LEU A 458 -14.93 -15.46 11.88
CA LEU A 458 -14.03 -15.15 10.78
C LEU A 458 -12.67 -14.64 11.27
N GLU A 459 -12.63 -13.88 12.37
CA GLU A 459 -11.39 -13.44 13.01
C GLU A 459 -10.54 -14.62 13.51
N ALA A 460 -11.18 -15.69 14.02
CA ALA A 460 -10.48 -16.92 14.37
C ALA A 460 -9.83 -17.57 13.13
N LEU A 461 -10.50 -17.52 11.97
CA LEU A 461 -9.89 -18.03 10.72
C LEU A 461 -8.72 -17.16 10.24
N PHE A 462 -8.66 -15.87 10.58
CA PHE A 462 -7.48 -15.05 10.34
C PHE A 462 -6.27 -15.62 11.09
N ASP A 463 -6.45 -16.04 12.34
CA ASP A 463 -5.42 -16.64 13.15
C ASP A 463 -5.00 -18.02 12.63
N GLU A 464 -5.94 -18.84 12.18
CA GLU A 464 -5.67 -20.17 11.64
C GLU A 464 -4.86 -20.09 10.33
N GLN A 465 -5.26 -19.23 9.37
CA GLN A 465 -4.50 -19.08 8.12
C GLN A 465 -3.11 -18.48 8.36
N SER A 466 -2.97 -17.58 9.35
CA SER A 466 -1.71 -16.89 9.65
C SER A 466 -0.60 -17.81 10.14
N VAL A 467 -0.93 -18.98 10.68
CA VAL A 467 0.07 -19.98 11.13
C VAL A 467 0.29 -21.09 10.09
N GLU A 468 -0.51 -21.16 9.04
CA GLU A 468 -0.39 -22.19 8.01
C GLU A 468 0.85 -21.95 7.14
N THR A 469 1.70 -22.96 7.03
CA THR A 469 2.95 -22.91 6.27
C THR A 469 2.86 -23.53 4.89
N ASP A 470 1.87 -24.40 4.63
CA ASP A 470 1.59 -24.91 3.30
C ASP A 470 0.85 -23.82 2.50
N VAL A 471 1.52 -23.29 1.50
CA VAL A 471 1.03 -22.15 0.71
C VAL A 471 -0.29 -22.47 0.00
N GLU A 472 -0.44 -23.66 -0.58
CA GLU A 472 -1.67 -24.00 -1.31
C GLU A 472 -2.85 -24.28 -0.38
N LYS A 473 -2.60 -24.82 0.80
CA LYS A 473 -3.62 -24.95 1.83
C LYS A 473 -4.00 -23.58 2.38
N ARG A 474 -3.02 -22.71 2.65
CA ARG A 474 -3.24 -21.33 3.11
C ARG A 474 -4.05 -20.51 2.09
N LYS A 475 -3.75 -20.62 0.80
CA LYS A 475 -4.55 -19.97 -0.25
C LYS A 475 -6.03 -20.32 -0.19
N LYS A 476 -6.36 -21.60 -0.03
CA LYS A 476 -7.76 -22.05 0.07
C LYS A 476 -8.47 -21.45 1.29
N MET A 477 -7.80 -21.41 2.43
CA MET A 477 -8.32 -20.75 3.64
C MET A 477 -8.55 -19.26 3.40
N VAL A 478 -7.60 -18.59 2.78
CA VAL A 478 -7.64 -17.16 2.45
C VAL A 478 -8.80 -16.85 1.49
N TRP A 479 -9.02 -17.68 0.47
CA TRP A 479 -10.13 -17.51 -0.47
C TRP A 479 -11.50 -17.66 0.20
N GLU A 480 -11.65 -18.63 1.09
CA GLU A 480 -12.91 -18.80 1.85
C GLU A 480 -13.16 -17.61 2.79
N ILE A 481 -12.11 -17.10 3.44
CA ILE A 481 -12.20 -15.89 4.26
C ILE A 481 -12.64 -14.69 3.41
N ASP A 482 -11.95 -14.43 2.30
CA ASP A 482 -12.24 -13.29 1.43
C ASP A 482 -13.67 -13.41 0.82
N LYS A 483 -14.05 -14.60 0.37
CA LYS A 483 -15.41 -14.87 -0.10
C LYS A 483 -16.44 -14.48 0.97
N LYS A 484 -16.24 -14.91 2.21
CA LYS A 484 -17.13 -14.58 3.32
C LYS A 484 -17.19 -13.07 3.60
N LEU A 485 -16.05 -12.37 3.52
CA LEU A 485 -16.00 -10.91 3.64
C LEU A 485 -16.83 -10.21 2.57
N GLN A 486 -16.79 -10.70 1.32
CA GLN A 486 -17.59 -10.15 0.23
C GLN A 486 -19.09 -10.47 0.39
N GLU A 487 -19.46 -11.70 0.78
CA GLU A 487 -20.85 -12.11 1.07
C GLU A 487 -21.47 -11.35 2.23
N ASP A 488 -20.68 -11.05 3.28
CA ASP A 488 -21.09 -10.25 4.43
C ASP A 488 -21.13 -8.74 4.10
N VAL A 489 -20.75 -8.38 2.88
CA VAL A 489 -20.66 -6.99 2.43
C VAL A 489 -19.79 -6.19 3.41
N ALA A 490 -18.68 -6.79 3.87
CA ALA A 490 -17.80 -6.18 4.87
C ALA A 490 -17.21 -4.87 4.37
N ARG A 491 -16.66 -4.91 3.16
CA ARG A 491 -16.11 -3.76 2.42
C ARG A 491 -16.08 -4.14 0.93
N PRO A 492 -17.17 -3.96 0.17
CA PRO A 492 -17.25 -4.36 -1.23
C PRO A 492 -16.13 -3.77 -2.06
N ILE A 493 -15.38 -4.62 -2.74
CA ILE A 493 -14.28 -4.20 -3.61
C ILE A 493 -14.85 -3.80 -4.98
N LEU A 494 -14.40 -2.66 -5.48
CA LEU A 494 -14.80 -2.15 -6.79
C LEU A 494 -13.81 -2.59 -7.87
N MET A 495 -12.51 -2.44 -7.59
CA MET A 495 -11.45 -2.78 -8.54
C MET A 495 -10.08 -2.78 -7.87
N HIS A 496 -9.11 -3.41 -8.51
CA HIS A 496 -7.69 -3.24 -8.27
C HIS A 496 -7.11 -2.37 -9.39
N ALA A 497 -6.36 -1.34 -9.02
CA ALA A 497 -5.81 -0.40 -9.97
C ALA A 497 -4.46 -0.89 -10.53
N ARG A 498 -4.19 -0.48 -11.77
CA ARG A 498 -2.84 -0.46 -12.35
C ARG A 498 -2.41 1.00 -12.47
N SER A 499 -1.21 1.29 -12.03
CA SER A 499 -0.71 2.67 -11.99
C SER A 499 0.82 2.69 -12.00
N GLY A 500 1.40 3.83 -12.29
CA GLY A 500 2.84 4.06 -12.31
C GLY A 500 3.20 5.41 -11.71
#